data_a4597c54375d8f23d1599de1caae4db5
#
_entry.id   a4597c54375d8f23d1599de1caae4db5
#
_cell.length_a   1.000
_cell.length_b   1.000
_cell.length_c   1.000
_cell.angle_alpha   90.00
_cell.angle_beta   90.00
_cell.angle_gamma   90.00
#
_symmetry.space_group_name_H-M   'P 1'
#
loop_
_entity.id
_entity.type
_entity.pdbx_description
1 polymer ?
#
loop_
_entity_poly.entity_id
_entity_poly.type
_entity_poly.pdbx_seq_one_letter_code
_entity_poly.pdbx_strand_id
1 'polypeptide(L)'
;MADVRFLLTGDTSVCVEFGNEISEAINAKIRAYNIALQDSKIPGIVETVPTYRSLMIHYDPEVILCAPLMEELRGLLGKLDQIRIPPSEVIEIPVLYGGEEMGPDLAFVAEHAGKTQEEVIQIHTSTEYLIYMLGFTPGFTYLGGMDEAIATPR
;
A
#
# COMPACT_ATOMS: atom_id res chain seq x y z
N MET A 1 9.98 -0.62 18.92
CA MET A 1 9.19 -1.13 17.79
C MET A 1 7.85 -0.44 17.82
N ALA A 2 7.34 0.04 16.67
CA ALA A 2 5.97 0.52 16.61
C ALA A 2 5.07 -0.64 17.08
N ASP A 3 4.10 -0.33 17.93
CA ASP A 3 3.23 -1.32 18.54
C ASP A 3 2.27 -1.86 17.46
N VAL A 4 2.50 -3.10 16.99
CA VAL A 4 1.64 -3.74 15.99
C VAL A 4 0.31 -4.07 16.65
N ARG A 5 -0.79 -3.56 16.08
CA ARG A 5 -2.12 -3.75 16.60
C ARG A 5 -2.92 -4.76 15.77
N PHE A 6 -3.64 -5.61 16.46
CA PHE A 6 -4.58 -6.56 15.85
C PHE A 6 -6.00 -6.12 16.16
N LEU A 7 -6.72 -5.75 15.12
CA LEU A 7 -8.05 -5.17 15.21
C LEU A 7 -9.07 -6.11 14.55
N LEU A 8 -10.14 -6.43 15.26
CA LEU A 8 -11.25 -7.19 14.68
C LEU A 8 -12.04 -6.28 13.74
N THR A 9 -12.31 -6.78 12.55
CA THR A 9 -13.05 -6.07 11.50
C THR A 9 -14.25 -6.93 11.06
N GLY A 10 -15.30 -6.93 11.87
CA GLY A 10 -16.43 -7.84 11.69
C GLY A 10 -16.12 -9.27 12.15
N ASP A 11 -16.85 -10.24 11.62
CA ASP A 11 -16.83 -11.64 12.08
C ASP A 11 -15.84 -12.51 11.29
N THR A 12 -15.42 -12.07 10.12
CA THR A 12 -14.64 -12.84 9.15
C THR A 12 -13.34 -12.18 8.75
N SER A 13 -12.91 -11.14 9.47
CA SER A 13 -11.64 -10.45 9.14
C SER A 13 -10.93 -9.85 10.35
N VAL A 14 -9.60 -9.79 10.21
CA VAL A 14 -8.67 -9.18 11.16
C VAL A 14 -7.80 -8.19 10.41
N CYS A 15 -7.65 -6.98 10.96
CA CYS A 15 -6.70 -6.00 10.46
C CYS A 15 -5.45 -5.98 11.34
N VAL A 16 -4.29 -6.22 10.75
CA VAL A 16 -2.98 -6.09 11.40
C VAL A 16 -2.38 -4.74 11.01
N GLU A 17 -2.33 -3.81 11.95
CA GLU A 17 -1.83 -2.45 11.74
C GLU A 17 -0.39 -2.32 12.22
N PHE A 18 0.50 -1.83 11.35
CA PHE A 18 1.95 -1.74 11.58
C PHE A 18 2.43 -0.34 11.95
N GLY A 19 1.56 0.66 11.89
CA GLY A 19 1.90 2.03 12.22
C GLY A 19 0.79 3.00 11.91
N ASN A 20 1.05 4.30 12.08
CA ASN A 20 0.07 5.38 11.87
C ASN A 20 0.54 6.42 10.85
N GLU A 21 1.47 6.07 10.00
CA GLU A 21 2.01 6.94 8.95
C GLU A 21 2.20 6.16 7.65
N ILE A 22 2.30 6.88 6.53
CA ILE A 22 2.70 6.31 5.23
C ILE A 22 4.22 6.29 5.20
N SER A 23 4.81 5.11 5.18
CA SER A 23 6.26 4.92 5.25
C SER A 23 6.67 3.68 4.48
N GLU A 24 7.76 3.78 3.72
CA GLU A 24 8.37 2.64 3.02
C GLU A 24 8.77 1.53 4.00
N ALA A 25 9.28 1.90 5.18
CA ALA A 25 9.64 0.94 6.20
C ALA A 25 8.43 0.17 6.76
N ILE A 26 7.28 0.82 6.89
CA ILE A 26 6.02 0.17 7.28
C ILE A 26 5.53 -0.72 6.15
N ASN A 27 5.55 -0.24 4.91
CA ASN A 27 5.16 -1.04 3.74
C ASN A 27 6.04 -2.30 3.60
N ALA A 28 7.35 -2.18 3.79
CA ALA A 28 8.25 -3.33 3.78
C ALA A 28 7.88 -4.37 4.86
N LYS A 29 7.51 -3.94 6.08
CA LYS A 29 7.04 -4.85 7.14
C LYS A 29 5.73 -5.54 6.75
N ILE A 30 4.79 -4.82 6.14
CA ILE A 30 3.53 -5.38 5.65
C ILE A 30 3.80 -6.44 4.58
N ARG A 31 4.70 -6.14 3.63
CA ARG A 31 5.11 -7.10 2.59
C ARG A 31 5.74 -8.35 3.19
N ALA A 32 6.70 -8.19 4.12
CA ALA A 32 7.32 -9.32 4.81
C ALA A 32 6.28 -10.15 5.57
N TYR A 33 5.37 -9.50 6.28
CA TYR A 33 4.33 -10.18 7.03
C TYR A 33 3.37 -10.93 6.12
N ASN A 34 2.96 -10.33 4.99
CA ASN A 34 2.11 -10.99 4.01
C ASN A 34 2.78 -12.22 3.39
N ILE A 35 4.07 -12.15 3.07
CA ILE A 35 4.86 -13.30 2.59
C ILE A 35 4.89 -14.40 3.66
N ALA A 36 5.25 -14.04 4.91
CA ALA A 36 5.27 -15.01 6.01
C ALA A 36 3.92 -15.69 6.23
N LEU A 37 2.82 -14.93 6.09
CA LEU A 37 1.46 -15.44 6.20
C LEU A 37 1.12 -16.43 5.08
N GLN A 38 1.44 -16.09 3.83
CA GLN A 38 1.23 -16.97 2.69
C GLN A 38 2.05 -18.27 2.81
N ASP A 39 3.30 -18.17 3.25
CA ASP A 39 4.19 -19.32 3.43
C ASP A 39 3.73 -20.24 4.58
N SER A 40 3.08 -19.68 5.59
CA SER A 40 2.59 -20.43 6.77
C SER A 40 1.45 -21.39 6.43
N LYS A 41 0.71 -21.13 5.34
CA LYS A 41 -0.43 -21.93 4.87
C LYS A 41 -1.46 -22.22 5.95
N ILE A 42 -1.74 -21.22 6.80
CA ILE A 42 -2.76 -21.35 7.85
C ILE A 42 -4.11 -21.68 7.21
N PRO A 43 -4.74 -22.80 7.59
CA PRO A 43 -6.04 -23.16 7.03
C PRO A 43 -7.09 -22.09 7.35
N GLY A 44 -8.01 -21.87 6.42
CA GLY A 44 -9.11 -20.92 6.59
C GLY A 44 -8.78 -19.49 6.22
N ILE A 45 -7.55 -19.13 5.89
CA ILE A 45 -7.25 -17.82 5.28
C ILE A 45 -7.80 -17.80 3.86
N VAL A 46 -8.66 -16.82 3.56
CA VAL A 46 -9.35 -16.66 2.27
C VAL A 46 -8.60 -15.66 1.39
N GLU A 47 -8.26 -14.49 1.95
CA GLU A 47 -7.64 -13.38 1.20
C GLU A 47 -6.85 -12.48 2.13
N THR A 48 -5.85 -11.82 1.57
CA THR A 48 -5.08 -10.76 2.24
C THR A 48 -5.09 -9.50 1.40
N VAL A 49 -5.39 -8.34 2.03
CA VAL A 49 -5.45 -7.04 1.35
C VAL A 49 -4.47 -6.09 2.03
N PRO A 50 -3.29 -5.86 1.45
CA PRO A 50 -2.33 -4.89 1.97
C PRO A 50 -2.81 -3.46 1.69
N THR A 51 -2.51 -2.58 2.66
CA THR A 51 -2.75 -1.14 2.56
C THR A 51 -1.46 -0.37 2.86
N TYR A 52 -1.54 0.97 2.95
CA TYR A 52 -0.38 1.81 3.29
C TYR A 52 0.29 1.41 4.61
N ARG A 53 -0.48 1.02 5.62
CA ARG A 53 -0.01 0.83 6.99
C ARG A 53 -0.57 -0.40 7.70
N SER A 54 -1.37 -1.20 7.01
CA SER A 54 -2.00 -2.39 7.57
C SER A 54 -2.16 -3.51 6.55
N LEU A 55 -2.42 -4.71 7.05
CA LEU A 55 -2.84 -5.87 6.27
C LEU A 55 -4.21 -6.32 6.77
N MET A 56 -5.21 -6.32 5.90
CA MET A 56 -6.50 -6.97 6.16
C MET A 56 -6.37 -8.44 5.80
N ILE A 57 -6.87 -9.30 6.68
CA ILE A 57 -6.85 -10.76 6.53
C ILE A 57 -8.28 -11.24 6.65
N HIS A 58 -8.82 -11.76 5.56
CA HIS A 58 -10.12 -12.42 5.53
C HIS A 58 -9.96 -13.91 5.80
N TYR A 59 -10.81 -14.45 6.64
CA TYR A 59 -10.77 -15.86 7.03
C TYR A 59 -12.16 -16.48 7.11
N ASP A 60 -12.21 -17.81 6.98
CA ASP A 60 -13.41 -18.61 7.13
C ASP A 60 -13.54 -19.09 8.60
N PRO A 61 -14.51 -18.61 9.38
CA PRO A 61 -14.70 -19.01 10.76
C PRO A 61 -15.20 -20.46 10.92
N GLU A 62 -15.68 -21.09 9.87
CA GLU A 62 -16.01 -22.53 9.88
C GLU A 62 -14.76 -23.41 9.84
N VAL A 63 -13.62 -22.89 9.36
CA VAL A 63 -12.35 -23.60 9.29
C VAL A 63 -11.44 -23.25 10.45
N ILE A 64 -11.33 -21.97 10.81
CA ILE A 64 -10.50 -21.49 11.92
C ILE A 64 -11.25 -20.42 12.72
N LEU A 65 -11.31 -20.59 14.03
CA LEU A 65 -11.89 -19.59 14.92
C LEU A 65 -10.93 -18.41 15.10
N CYS A 66 -11.47 -17.23 15.42
CA CYS A 66 -10.72 -15.99 15.59
C CYS A 66 -9.58 -16.11 16.61
N ALA A 67 -9.80 -16.75 17.76
CA ALA A 67 -8.79 -16.81 18.81
C ALA A 67 -7.54 -17.61 18.40
N PRO A 68 -7.63 -18.86 17.90
CA PRO A 68 -6.45 -19.55 17.35
C PRO A 68 -5.82 -18.83 16.16
N LEU A 69 -6.61 -18.22 15.26
CA LEU A 69 -6.05 -17.40 14.18
C LEU A 69 -5.17 -16.27 14.73
N MET A 70 -5.64 -15.56 15.74
CA MET A 70 -4.90 -14.46 16.37
C MET A 70 -3.59 -14.90 17.01
N GLU A 71 -3.51 -16.12 17.54
CA GLU A 71 -2.28 -16.70 18.07
C GLU A 71 -1.27 -16.97 16.96
N GLU A 72 -1.70 -17.61 15.88
CA GLU A 72 -0.88 -17.84 14.69
C GLU A 72 -0.35 -16.50 14.10
N LEU A 73 -1.23 -15.53 13.91
CA LEU A 73 -0.87 -14.23 13.38
C LEU A 73 0.17 -13.50 14.25
N ARG A 74 0.04 -13.55 15.57
CA ARG A 74 1.05 -12.98 16.49
C ARG A 74 2.37 -13.71 16.42
N GLY A 75 2.35 -15.03 16.26
CA GLY A 75 3.55 -15.86 16.13
C GLY A 75 4.38 -15.50 14.89
N LEU A 76 3.78 -14.99 13.83
CA LEU A 76 4.48 -14.59 12.61
C LEU A 76 5.34 -13.33 12.81
N LEU A 77 4.98 -12.42 13.73
CA LEU A 77 5.73 -11.18 13.95
C LEU A 77 7.20 -11.42 14.31
N GLY A 78 7.50 -12.49 15.04
CA GLY A 78 8.88 -12.83 15.43
C GLY A 78 9.76 -13.33 14.29
N LYS A 79 9.19 -13.55 13.10
CA LYS A 79 9.90 -14.10 11.93
C LYS A 79 10.21 -13.06 10.86
N LEU A 80 9.72 -11.82 10.98
CA LEU A 80 9.79 -10.82 9.92
C LEU A 80 11.21 -10.46 9.47
N ASP A 81 12.15 -10.40 10.41
CA ASP A 81 13.56 -10.10 10.12
C ASP A 81 14.26 -11.20 9.29
N GLN A 82 13.65 -12.39 9.20
CA GLN A 82 14.18 -13.53 8.44
C GLN A 82 13.56 -13.63 7.03
N ILE A 83 12.51 -12.85 6.76
CA ILE A 83 11.80 -12.88 5.49
C ILE A 83 12.56 -12.06 4.46
N ARG A 84 12.94 -12.71 3.37
CA ARG A 84 13.53 -12.03 2.22
C ARG A 84 12.42 -11.44 1.34
N ILE A 85 12.31 -10.12 1.36
CA ILE A 85 11.40 -9.41 0.46
C ILE A 85 12.03 -9.40 -0.95
N PRO A 86 11.34 -9.86 -1.99
CA PRO A 86 11.82 -9.75 -3.38
C PRO A 86 12.06 -8.28 -3.75
N PRO A 87 13.05 -7.98 -4.60
CA PRO A 87 13.26 -6.63 -5.11
C PRO A 87 11.99 -6.13 -5.84
N SER A 88 11.76 -4.84 -5.79
CA SER A 88 10.70 -4.21 -6.59
C SER A 88 11.13 -4.13 -8.04
N GLU A 89 10.16 -4.23 -8.95
CA GLU A 89 10.34 -4.00 -10.38
C GLU A 89 9.89 -2.57 -10.70
N VAL A 90 10.62 -1.90 -11.59
CA VAL A 90 10.23 -0.60 -12.12
C VAL A 90 9.37 -0.84 -13.37
N ILE A 91 8.16 -0.29 -13.36
CA ILE A 91 7.22 -0.39 -14.48
C ILE A 91 7.09 1.00 -15.09
N GLU A 92 7.46 1.14 -16.36
CA GLU A 92 7.26 2.37 -17.11
C GLU A 92 5.82 2.45 -17.63
N ILE A 93 5.10 3.50 -17.22
CA ILE A 93 3.74 3.77 -17.65
C ILE A 93 3.74 5.00 -18.56
N PRO A 94 3.45 4.86 -19.87
CA PRO A 94 3.38 6.01 -20.76
C PRO A 94 2.16 6.86 -20.40
N VAL A 95 2.37 8.17 -20.23
CA VAL A 95 1.34 9.14 -19.85
C VAL A 95 1.28 10.25 -20.88
N LEU A 96 0.10 10.50 -21.42
CA LEU A 96 -0.16 11.65 -22.27
C LEU A 96 -0.65 12.83 -21.41
N TYR A 97 0.11 13.91 -21.45
CA TYR A 97 -0.23 15.14 -20.75
C TYR A 97 -0.77 16.20 -21.73
N GLY A 98 -1.78 16.97 -21.29
CA GLY A 98 -2.23 18.17 -21.94
C GLY A 98 -3.56 18.04 -22.69
N GLY A 99 -4.07 19.21 -23.08
CA GLY A 99 -5.38 19.35 -23.66
C GLY A 99 -6.53 19.22 -22.66
N GLU A 100 -7.72 19.53 -23.10
CA GLU A 100 -8.93 19.50 -22.25
C GLU A 100 -9.32 18.09 -21.79
N GLU A 101 -8.95 17.07 -22.56
CA GLU A 101 -9.32 15.67 -22.27
C GLU A 101 -8.26 14.94 -21.44
N MET A 102 -6.96 15.18 -21.68
CA MET A 102 -5.87 14.38 -21.12
C MET A 102 -5.10 15.08 -19.98
N GLY A 103 -5.48 16.29 -19.65
CA GLY A 103 -4.87 17.07 -18.56
C GLY A 103 -5.70 18.30 -18.22
N PRO A 104 -7.01 18.14 -17.91
CA PRO A 104 -7.91 19.28 -17.63
C PRO A 104 -7.41 20.13 -16.45
N ASP A 105 -6.77 19.50 -15.47
CA ASP A 105 -6.30 20.17 -14.26
C ASP A 105 -4.83 20.64 -14.34
N LEU A 106 -4.12 20.34 -15.43
CA LEU A 106 -2.68 20.64 -15.53
C LEU A 106 -2.37 22.13 -15.38
N ALA A 107 -3.21 23.00 -16.00
CA ALA A 107 -3.07 24.45 -15.87
C ALA A 107 -3.29 24.92 -14.41
N PHE A 108 -4.28 24.35 -13.72
CA PHE A 108 -4.55 24.65 -12.31
C PHE A 108 -3.40 24.23 -11.41
N VAL A 109 -2.84 23.04 -11.62
CA VAL A 109 -1.68 22.55 -10.86
C VAL A 109 -0.47 23.47 -11.09
N ALA A 110 -0.22 23.86 -12.34
CA ALA A 110 0.89 24.77 -12.69
C ALA A 110 0.74 26.14 -12.01
N GLU A 111 -0.44 26.74 -12.08
CA GLU A 111 -0.73 28.03 -11.41
C GLU A 111 -0.56 27.92 -9.89
N HIS A 112 -1.14 26.88 -9.27
CA HIS A 112 -1.04 26.65 -7.82
C HIS A 112 0.43 26.47 -7.35
N ALA A 113 1.22 25.72 -8.14
CA ALA A 113 2.63 25.49 -7.87
C ALA A 113 3.55 26.67 -8.23
N GLY A 114 3.05 27.70 -8.89
CA GLY A 114 3.85 28.81 -9.43
C GLY A 114 4.86 28.38 -10.49
N LYS A 115 4.48 27.41 -11.35
CA LYS A 115 5.32 26.77 -12.35
C LYS A 115 4.65 26.80 -13.73
N THR A 116 5.41 26.49 -14.77
CA THR A 116 4.82 26.19 -16.08
C THR A 116 4.26 24.77 -16.12
N GLN A 117 3.40 24.48 -17.08
CA GLN A 117 2.87 23.12 -17.28
C GLN A 117 4.00 22.14 -17.61
N GLU A 118 4.99 22.56 -18.39
CA GLU A 118 6.18 21.77 -18.73
C GLU A 118 7.01 21.44 -17.49
N GLU A 119 7.20 22.39 -16.57
CA GLU A 119 7.91 22.15 -15.31
C GLU A 119 7.15 21.17 -14.42
N VAL A 120 5.82 21.26 -14.35
CA VAL A 120 4.99 20.29 -13.61
C VAL A 120 5.16 18.88 -14.19
N ILE A 121 5.07 18.74 -15.52
CA ILE A 121 5.27 17.45 -16.20
C ILE A 121 6.68 16.91 -15.92
N GLN A 122 7.69 17.76 -16.02
CA GLN A 122 9.08 17.36 -15.76
C GLN A 122 9.25 16.87 -14.31
N ILE A 123 8.72 17.59 -13.34
CA ILE A 123 8.78 17.18 -11.93
C ILE A 123 8.03 15.86 -11.73
N HIS A 124 6.81 15.75 -12.27
CA HIS A 124 6.00 14.55 -12.12
C HIS A 124 6.64 13.30 -12.73
N THR A 125 7.41 13.44 -13.81
CA THR A 125 8.07 12.32 -14.49
C THR A 125 9.51 12.06 -14.07
N SER A 126 10.08 12.90 -13.20
CA SER A 126 11.51 12.84 -12.84
C SER A 126 11.84 11.83 -11.75
N THR A 127 10.84 11.24 -11.09
CA THR A 127 11.03 10.33 -9.96
C THR A 127 10.26 9.03 -10.14
N GLU A 128 10.72 8.00 -9.46
CA GLU A 128 10.00 6.74 -9.35
C GLU A 128 8.99 6.83 -8.20
N TYR A 129 7.81 6.28 -8.42
CA TYR A 129 6.72 6.25 -7.43
C TYR A 129 6.58 4.83 -6.87
N LEU A 130 6.63 4.71 -5.54
CA LEU A 130 6.36 3.42 -4.92
C LEU A 130 4.85 3.13 -4.95
N ILE A 131 4.50 1.94 -5.47
CA ILE A 131 3.14 1.40 -5.36
C ILE A 131 2.99 0.78 -3.96
N TYR A 132 2.20 1.41 -3.11
CA TYR A 132 1.93 0.93 -1.75
C TYR A 132 0.83 -0.14 -1.72
N MET A 133 -0.21 0.04 -2.53
CA MET A 133 -1.37 -0.83 -2.55
C MET A 133 -2.16 -0.67 -3.85
N LEU A 134 -3.04 -1.62 -4.11
CA LEU A 134 -4.10 -1.53 -5.11
C LEU A 134 -5.44 -1.37 -4.41
N GLY A 135 -6.38 -0.64 -5.00
CA GLY A 135 -7.71 -0.49 -4.44
C GLY A 135 -8.60 0.43 -5.26
N PHE A 136 -9.76 0.81 -4.72
CA PHE A 136 -10.80 1.61 -5.36
C PHE A 136 -11.43 0.91 -6.59
N THR A 137 -10.64 0.63 -7.63
CA THR A 137 -11.05 -0.14 -8.81
C THR A 137 -9.96 -1.13 -9.19
N PRO A 138 -10.26 -2.19 -9.97
CA PRO A 138 -9.23 -3.11 -10.45
C PRO A 138 -8.11 -2.37 -11.20
N GLY A 139 -6.86 -2.59 -10.77
CA GLY A 139 -5.68 -1.98 -11.36
C GLY A 139 -5.38 -0.55 -10.89
N PHE A 140 -6.21 0.07 -10.04
CA PHE A 140 -5.92 1.40 -9.49
C PHE A 140 -4.80 1.33 -8.45
N THR A 141 -3.70 2.02 -8.72
CA THR A 141 -2.52 2.06 -7.85
C THR A 141 -2.56 3.26 -6.91
N TYR A 142 -2.26 3.01 -5.64
CA TYR A 142 -1.97 4.05 -4.66
C TYR A 142 -0.47 4.25 -4.56
N LEU A 143 -0.02 5.42 -4.99
CA LEU A 143 1.38 5.77 -5.13
C LEU A 143 1.88 6.66 -3.99
N GLY A 144 3.18 6.65 -3.74
CA GLY A 144 3.87 7.61 -2.90
C GLY A 144 5.18 8.06 -3.53
N GLY A 145 5.69 9.20 -3.07
CA GLY A 145 6.94 9.78 -3.59
C GLY A 145 6.75 10.97 -4.53
N MET A 146 5.52 11.50 -4.67
CA MET A 146 5.30 12.73 -5.42
C MET A 146 6.02 13.90 -4.76
N ASP A 147 6.70 14.73 -5.57
CA ASP A 147 7.36 15.94 -5.10
C ASP A 147 6.34 16.94 -4.54
N GLU A 148 6.60 17.47 -3.35
CA GLU A 148 5.74 18.44 -2.68
C GLU A 148 5.60 19.75 -3.47
N ALA A 149 6.58 20.07 -4.34
CA ALA A 149 6.57 21.25 -5.18
C ALA A 149 5.39 21.31 -6.18
N ILE A 150 4.72 20.18 -6.44
CA ILE A 150 3.53 20.09 -7.28
C ILE A 150 2.30 19.57 -6.51
N ALA A 151 2.38 19.53 -5.19
CA ALA A 151 1.25 19.15 -4.35
C ALA A 151 0.13 20.19 -4.47
N THR A 152 -1.05 19.74 -4.83
CA THR A 152 -2.20 20.62 -5.11
C THR A 152 -3.44 20.08 -4.38
N PRO A 153 -4.23 20.93 -3.73
CA PRO A 153 -5.47 20.52 -3.08
C PRO A 153 -6.50 20.03 -4.11
N ARG A 154 -7.37 19.10 -3.66
CA ARG A 154 -8.53 18.64 -4.43
C ARG A 154 -9.67 19.64 -4.38
#